data_4cd53282775bb805381ffa520a3fbf90
#
_entry.id   4cd53282775bb805381ffa520a3fbf90
#
_cell.length_a   1.000
_cell.length_b   1.000
_cell.length_c   1.000
_cell.angle_alpha   90.00
_cell.angle_beta   90.00
_cell.angle_gamma   90.00
#
_symmetry.space_group_name_H-M   'P 1'
#
loop_
_entity.id
_entity.type
_entity.pdbx_description
1 polymer ?
#
loop_
_entity_poly.entity_id
_entity_poly.type
_entity_poly.pdbx_seq_one_letter_code
_entity_poly.pdbx_strand_id
1 'polypeptide(L)'
;MSEGKNKKMNVKQISERLNKENVKKGFEYIRRNGVSRFWTLAKAKAFPAGKSYKEWYEEHCPTKEELMRQREVEFSVQPLISIVVPTYQTPIPFLKDMIDSVRKQSYEKWELCIADGSLNGDENDTKVIRVREELNRYSMEDKRIKVVYLEENQGIAENTNQALALATGEYIGLFDHDDMLTPDALYEIVKAINDYDYDVLYTDEDKISEDSHDYKKPVFKPDYSPELLCANNYITHFFVAKKSIVDRLGGFRKEYDGSQDYDFIFRCVELAKKVGHVSKVLYHWRMHGGSVAGDPTSKMYAYDAGKKAIQSHYERVGIQAYVEHMERLGLYHTEYKMIKQPLISVIIYGEDDEKKKRCSEWFKRKDYSNLEILASAGINVEEINALAEKARGSYLFFVSENLESVERDALQQMAGVLQIQNVGAVSGKVIGRKHTVEDVGVVFRTNGDL
;
A
#
# COMPACT_ATOMS: atom_id res chain seq x y z
N MET A 1 -29.37 -10.11 -27.51
CA MET A 1 -29.55 -11.37 -26.77
C MET A 1 -28.38 -12.27 -27.16
N SER A 2 -27.31 -12.28 -26.40
CA SER A 2 -26.20 -13.23 -26.54
C SER A 2 -26.09 -13.99 -25.23
N GLU A 3 -26.44 -15.27 -25.30
CA GLU A 3 -26.38 -16.21 -24.18
C GLU A 3 -24.95 -16.34 -23.68
N GLY A 4 -24.72 -15.91 -22.44
CA GLY A 4 -23.47 -16.15 -21.71
C GLY A 4 -23.28 -17.65 -21.50
N LYS A 5 -22.35 -18.26 -22.24
CA LYS A 5 -21.90 -19.62 -22.00
C LYS A 5 -21.18 -19.70 -20.65
N ASN A 6 -21.86 -20.17 -19.62
CA ASN A 6 -21.28 -20.58 -18.35
C ASN A 6 -20.20 -21.67 -18.63
N LYS A 7 -18.91 -21.31 -18.65
CA LYS A 7 -17.80 -22.26 -18.70
C LYS A 7 -17.74 -23.03 -17.37
N LYS A 8 -18.32 -24.23 -17.30
CA LYS A 8 -18.09 -25.17 -16.21
C LYS A 8 -16.62 -25.56 -16.17
N MET A 9 -16.01 -25.42 -15.01
CA MET A 9 -14.62 -25.82 -14.77
C MET A 9 -14.44 -27.31 -15.07
N ASN A 10 -13.40 -27.67 -15.82
CA ASN A 10 -13.11 -29.07 -16.19
C ASN A 10 -12.61 -29.85 -14.96
N VAL A 11 -12.99 -31.13 -14.85
CA VAL A 11 -12.61 -32.05 -13.74
C VAL A 11 -11.10 -32.05 -13.49
N LYS A 12 -10.27 -31.88 -14.53
CA LYS A 12 -8.81 -31.78 -14.44
C LYS A 12 -8.37 -30.53 -13.68
N GLN A 13 -9.02 -29.38 -13.88
CA GLN A 13 -8.74 -28.14 -13.15
C GLN A 13 -9.17 -28.22 -11.67
N ILE A 14 -10.17 -29.03 -11.36
CA ILE A 14 -10.62 -29.29 -9.98
C ILE A 14 -9.59 -30.17 -9.25
N SER A 15 -9.07 -31.21 -9.90
CA SER A 15 -8.07 -32.13 -9.31
C SER A 15 -6.72 -31.46 -9.05
N GLU A 16 -6.27 -30.55 -9.92
CA GLU A 16 -5.04 -29.77 -9.75
C GLU A 16 -5.12 -28.78 -8.58
N ARG A 17 -6.34 -28.30 -8.24
CA ARG A 17 -6.60 -27.42 -7.09
C ARG A 17 -6.76 -28.16 -5.77
N LEU A 18 -6.99 -29.47 -5.76
CA LEU A 18 -7.10 -30.31 -4.57
C LEU A 18 -5.75 -30.90 -4.14
N ASN A 19 -4.69 -30.09 -4.15
CA ASN A 19 -3.41 -30.50 -3.57
C ASN A 19 -3.46 -30.39 -2.02
N LYS A 20 -2.54 -31.11 -1.33
CA LYS A 20 -2.50 -31.16 0.15
C LYS A 20 -2.41 -29.78 0.78
N GLU A 21 -1.75 -28.83 0.14
CA GLU A 21 -1.57 -27.47 0.63
C GLU A 21 -2.89 -26.66 0.57
N ASN A 22 -3.61 -26.75 -0.54
CA ASN A 22 -4.90 -26.08 -0.70
C ASN A 22 -5.98 -26.65 0.23
N VAL A 23 -5.93 -27.96 0.48
CA VAL A 23 -6.81 -28.63 1.45
C VAL A 23 -6.50 -28.11 2.86
N LYS A 24 -5.21 -28.01 3.25
CA LYS A 24 -4.80 -27.45 4.53
C LYS A 24 -5.25 -25.98 4.69
N LYS A 25 -5.01 -25.15 3.68
CA LYS A 25 -5.48 -23.75 3.63
C LYS A 25 -7.00 -23.67 3.73
N GLY A 26 -7.74 -24.58 3.11
CA GLY A 26 -9.20 -24.67 3.21
C GLY A 26 -9.68 -25.00 4.63
N PHE A 27 -9.04 -25.94 5.32
CA PHE A 27 -9.34 -26.28 6.71
C PHE A 27 -9.01 -25.12 7.66
N GLU A 28 -7.87 -24.45 7.50
CA GLU A 28 -7.51 -23.28 8.29
C GLU A 28 -8.50 -22.13 8.08
N TYR A 29 -8.94 -21.91 6.83
CA TYR A 29 -9.97 -20.92 6.52
C TYR A 29 -11.32 -21.25 7.17
N ILE A 30 -11.76 -22.52 7.13
CA ILE A 30 -12.98 -22.98 7.78
C ILE A 30 -12.91 -22.76 9.30
N ARG A 31 -11.76 -23.09 9.90
CA ARG A 31 -11.54 -22.91 11.33
C ARG A 31 -11.63 -21.45 11.77
N ARG A 32 -11.11 -20.53 10.94
CA ARG A 32 -11.10 -19.08 11.24
C ARG A 32 -12.41 -18.36 10.89
N ASN A 33 -13.06 -18.78 9.81
CA ASN A 33 -14.16 -18.02 9.19
C ASN A 33 -15.50 -18.78 9.12
N GLY A 34 -15.51 -20.05 9.52
CA GLY A 34 -16.69 -20.91 9.48
C GLY A 34 -16.99 -21.51 8.08
N VAL A 35 -17.78 -22.60 8.13
CA VAL A 35 -18.13 -23.40 6.94
C VAL A 35 -18.94 -22.60 5.91
N SER A 36 -19.85 -21.75 6.36
CA SER A 36 -20.70 -20.94 5.46
C SER A 36 -19.88 -19.99 4.60
N ARG A 37 -18.89 -19.28 5.18
CA ARG A 37 -17.99 -18.39 4.45
C ARG A 37 -17.06 -19.16 3.50
N PHE A 38 -16.61 -20.33 3.91
CA PHE A 38 -15.82 -21.20 3.03
C PHE A 38 -16.63 -21.58 1.76
N TRP A 39 -17.88 -22.00 1.92
CA TRP A 39 -18.74 -22.33 0.79
C TRP A 39 -19.08 -21.13 -0.09
N THR A 40 -19.26 -19.95 0.47
CA THR A 40 -19.44 -18.70 -0.29
C THR A 40 -18.20 -18.41 -1.13
N LEU A 41 -17.00 -18.49 -0.54
CA LEU A 41 -15.74 -18.30 -1.25
C LEU A 41 -15.48 -19.40 -2.28
N ALA A 42 -15.79 -20.65 -1.95
CA ALA A 42 -15.65 -21.78 -2.87
C ALA A 42 -16.60 -21.66 -4.06
N LYS A 43 -17.84 -21.22 -3.85
CA LYS A 43 -18.80 -20.90 -4.92
C LYS A 43 -18.31 -19.74 -5.80
N ALA A 44 -17.85 -18.64 -5.21
CA ALA A 44 -17.31 -17.50 -5.95
C ALA A 44 -16.08 -17.89 -6.81
N LYS A 45 -15.22 -18.77 -6.29
CA LYS A 45 -14.07 -19.30 -7.05
C LYS A 45 -14.45 -20.35 -8.10
N ALA A 46 -15.49 -21.15 -7.86
CA ALA A 46 -15.96 -22.16 -8.81
C ALA A 46 -16.83 -21.56 -9.93
N PHE A 47 -17.54 -20.49 -9.61
CA PHE A 47 -18.44 -19.79 -10.53
C PHE A 47 -18.18 -18.27 -10.42
N PRO A 48 -17.05 -17.78 -10.95
CA PRO A 48 -16.76 -16.35 -10.93
C PRO A 48 -17.86 -15.63 -11.74
N ALA A 49 -18.58 -14.76 -11.06
CA ALA A 49 -19.51 -13.84 -11.70
C ALA A 49 -18.66 -12.67 -12.25
N GLY A 50 -18.43 -12.65 -13.57
CA GLY A 50 -17.71 -11.58 -14.23
C GLY A 50 -16.47 -12.02 -15.02
N LYS A 51 -15.78 -11.05 -15.59
CA LYS A 51 -14.51 -11.25 -16.32
C LYS A 51 -13.39 -11.64 -15.36
N SER A 52 -12.47 -12.48 -15.80
CA SER A 52 -11.22 -12.73 -15.07
C SER A 52 -10.36 -11.46 -15.07
N TYR A 53 -9.45 -11.34 -14.08
CA TYR A 53 -8.51 -10.20 -14.07
C TYR A 53 -7.70 -10.11 -15.36
N LYS A 54 -7.31 -11.22 -15.93
CA LYS A 54 -6.57 -11.27 -17.20
C LYS A 54 -7.38 -10.63 -18.34
N GLU A 55 -8.66 -11.01 -18.47
CA GLU A 55 -9.55 -10.42 -19.50
C GLU A 55 -9.76 -8.92 -19.25
N TRP A 56 -9.90 -8.53 -17.96
CA TRP A 56 -10.00 -7.12 -17.60
C TRP A 56 -8.73 -6.35 -17.95
N TYR A 57 -7.56 -6.89 -17.61
CA TYR A 57 -6.26 -6.27 -17.90
C TYR A 57 -6.04 -6.11 -19.39
N GLU A 58 -6.30 -7.15 -20.21
CA GLU A 58 -6.19 -7.11 -21.67
C GLU A 58 -7.08 -6.03 -22.31
N GLU A 59 -8.23 -5.72 -21.70
CA GLU A 59 -9.12 -4.64 -22.15
C GLU A 59 -8.69 -3.24 -21.71
N HIS A 60 -7.90 -3.12 -20.65
CA HIS A 60 -7.47 -1.84 -20.08
C HIS A 60 -6.00 -1.52 -20.36
N CYS A 61 -5.25 -2.47 -20.93
CA CYS A 61 -3.92 -2.19 -21.46
C CYS A 61 -4.00 -1.23 -22.65
N PRO A 62 -3.04 -0.29 -22.76
CA PRO A 62 -3.00 0.59 -23.92
C PRO A 62 -2.77 -0.20 -25.22
N THR A 63 -3.56 0.09 -26.23
CA THR A 63 -3.37 -0.45 -27.58
C THR A 63 -2.12 0.14 -28.24
N LYS A 64 -1.64 -0.49 -29.31
CA LYS A 64 -0.51 0.06 -30.06
C LYS A 64 -0.79 1.45 -30.63
N GLU A 65 -2.03 1.67 -31.05
CA GLU A 65 -2.50 2.95 -31.57
C GLU A 65 -2.54 4.03 -30.46
N GLU A 66 -2.91 3.66 -29.25
CA GLU A 66 -2.86 4.55 -28.09
C GLU A 66 -1.43 4.90 -27.71
N LEU A 67 -0.53 3.93 -27.67
CA LEU A 67 0.89 4.17 -27.40
C LEU A 67 1.54 5.07 -28.47
N MET A 68 1.16 4.93 -29.75
CA MET A 68 1.61 5.84 -30.81
C MET A 68 1.10 7.26 -30.58
N ARG A 69 -0.18 7.42 -30.26
CA ARG A 69 -0.75 8.74 -29.94
C ARG A 69 -0.11 9.37 -28.70
N GLN A 70 0.20 8.58 -27.68
CA GLN A 70 0.88 9.08 -26.48
C GLN A 70 2.26 9.67 -26.78
N ARG A 71 3.01 9.11 -27.75
CA ARG A 71 4.30 9.65 -28.20
C ARG A 71 4.20 11.00 -28.90
N GLU A 72 3.05 11.30 -29.47
CA GLU A 72 2.79 12.57 -30.18
C GLU A 72 2.30 13.68 -29.24
N VAL A 73 1.99 13.34 -27.95
CA VAL A 73 1.49 14.31 -26.98
C VAL A 73 2.61 15.24 -26.52
N GLU A 74 2.43 16.53 -26.76
CA GLU A 74 3.29 17.57 -26.22
C GLU A 74 2.76 18.06 -24.88
N PHE A 75 3.38 17.63 -23.78
CA PHE A 75 3.07 18.13 -22.45
C PHE A 75 3.67 19.52 -22.23
N SER A 76 2.99 20.37 -21.44
CA SER A 76 3.50 21.70 -21.07
C SER A 76 4.77 21.59 -20.23
N VAL A 77 4.83 20.60 -19.34
CA VAL A 77 6.01 20.25 -18.56
C VAL A 77 6.44 18.84 -18.97
N GLN A 78 7.69 18.71 -19.42
CA GLN A 78 8.24 17.45 -19.92
C GLN A 78 9.48 17.06 -19.12
N PRO A 79 9.33 16.62 -17.85
CA PRO A 79 10.45 16.33 -16.99
C PRO A 79 11.25 15.11 -17.46
N LEU A 80 12.55 15.13 -17.27
CA LEU A 80 13.35 13.92 -17.35
C LEU A 80 13.06 13.05 -16.10
N ILE A 81 12.64 11.80 -16.32
CA ILE A 81 12.40 10.83 -15.25
C ILE A 81 13.61 9.91 -15.13
N SER A 82 14.29 9.93 -13.98
CA SER A 82 15.36 8.98 -13.67
C SER A 82 14.78 7.76 -12.98
N ILE A 83 14.86 6.60 -13.60
CA ILE A 83 14.45 5.31 -13.02
C ILE A 83 15.69 4.71 -12.36
N VAL A 84 15.64 4.48 -11.04
CA VAL A 84 16.78 3.97 -10.27
C VAL A 84 16.58 2.51 -9.92
N VAL A 85 17.59 1.67 -10.20
CA VAL A 85 17.53 0.22 -10.06
C VAL A 85 18.80 -0.30 -9.42
N PRO A 86 18.76 -0.84 -8.20
CA PRO A 86 19.84 -1.66 -7.67
C PRO A 86 19.75 -3.07 -8.26
N THR A 87 20.83 -3.63 -8.79
CA THR A 87 20.90 -5.01 -9.25
C THR A 87 21.85 -5.84 -8.40
N TYR A 88 21.48 -7.10 -8.16
CA TYR A 88 22.32 -8.06 -7.46
C TYR A 88 22.04 -9.48 -7.97
N GLN A 89 22.98 -10.05 -8.72
CA GLN A 89 22.89 -11.41 -9.29
C GLN A 89 21.55 -11.68 -10.00
N THR A 90 21.00 -10.67 -10.67
CA THR A 90 19.70 -10.72 -11.33
C THR A 90 19.69 -11.81 -12.42
N PRO A 91 18.69 -12.69 -12.44
CA PRO A 91 18.53 -13.64 -13.56
C PRO A 91 18.43 -12.88 -14.89
N ILE A 92 19.21 -13.31 -15.88
CA ILE A 92 19.29 -12.63 -17.18
C ILE A 92 17.91 -12.42 -17.85
N PRO A 93 16.95 -13.35 -17.83
CA PRO A 93 15.62 -13.08 -18.36
C PRO A 93 14.92 -11.91 -17.66
N PHE A 94 15.00 -11.82 -16.33
CA PHE A 94 14.37 -10.74 -15.56
C PHE A 94 15.04 -9.40 -15.83
N LEU A 95 16.39 -9.39 -15.87
CA LEU A 95 17.15 -8.19 -16.23
C LEU A 95 16.74 -7.64 -17.60
N LYS A 96 16.57 -8.51 -18.58
CA LYS A 96 16.11 -8.14 -19.93
C LYS A 96 14.68 -7.60 -19.92
N ASP A 97 13.76 -8.30 -19.28
CA ASP A 97 12.37 -7.88 -19.18
C ASP A 97 12.27 -6.51 -18.52
N MET A 98 13.01 -6.29 -17.43
CA MET A 98 13.07 -5.02 -16.69
C MET A 98 13.54 -3.89 -17.61
N ILE A 99 14.72 -4.04 -18.25
CA ILE A 99 15.30 -2.99 -19.12
C ILE A 99 14.41 -2.75 -20.34
N ASP A 100 13.92 -3.81 -20.98
CA ASP A 100 13.07 -3.70 -22.17
C ASP A 100 11.71 -3.06 -21.84
N SER A 101 11.17 -3.23 -20.62
CA SER A 101 9.95 -2.55 -20.19
C SER A 101 10.13 -1.04 -20.13
N VAL A 102 11.30 -0.56 -19.71
CA VAL A 102 11.66 0.87 -19.71
C VAL A 102 11.91 1.38 -21.14
N ARG A 103 12.61 0.61 -21.97
CA ARG A 103 12.86 1.00 -23.40
C ARG A 103 11.58 1.11 -24.22
N LYS A 104 10.50 0.39 -23.83
CA LYS A 104 9.20 0.40 -24.52
C LYS A 104 8.29 1.53 -24.08
N GLN A 105 8.68 2.37 -23.13
CA GLN A 105 7.85 3.48 -22.66
C GLN A 105 7.41 4.40 -23.80
N SER A 106 6.15 4.82 -23.76
CA SER A 106 5.59 5.78 -24.72
C SER A 106 6.09 7.21 -24.46
N TYR A 107 6.42 7.56 -23.23
CA TYR A 107 7.12 8.80 -22.89
C TYR A 107 8.64 8.59 -23.00
N GLU A 108 9.33 9.40 -23.78
CA GLU A 108 10.73 9.13 -24.19
C GLU A 108 11.79 9.85 -23.36
N LYS A 109 11.40 10.86 -22.54
CA LYS A 109 12.34 11.60 -21.68
C LYS A 109 12.57 10.87 -20.35
N TRP A 110 13.31 9.80 -20.42
CA TRP A 110 13.74 9.02 -19.28
C TRP A 110 15.22 8.67 -19.35
N GLU A 111 15.78 8.34 -18.22
CA GLU A 111 17.06 7.66 -18.07
C GLU A 111 16.93 6.51 -17.09
N LEU A 112 17.66 5.44 -17.33
CA LEU A 112 17.71 4.26 -16.47
C LEU A 112 19.07 4.20 -15.78
N CYS A 113 19.07 4.39 -14.47
CA CYS A 113 20.25 4.45 -13.63
C CYS A 113 20.39 3.14 -12.86
N ILE A 114 21.35 2.31 -13.20
CA ILE A 114 21.57 0.97 -12.63
C ILE A 114 22.85 0.95 -11.81
N ALA A 115 22.79 0.43 -10.59
CA ALA A 115 23.96 0.09 -9.79
C ALA A 115 24.05 -1.41 -9.62
N ASP A 116 25.08 -2.03 -10.19
CA ASP A 116 25.26 -3.48 -10.13
C ASP A 116 26.22 -3.86 -9.00
N GLY A 117 25.66 -4.43 -7.93
CA GLY A 117 26.37 -5.00 -6.78
C GLY A 117 26.61 -6.51 -6.89
N SER A 118 26.54 -7.09 -8.09
CA SER A 118 26.64 -8.55 -8.28
C SER A 118 28.01 -9.13 -7.92
N LEU A 119 29.06 -8.31 -7.88
CA LEU A 119 30.40 -8.77 -7.50
C LEU A 119 30.47 -9.08 -6.00
N ASN A 120 30.87 -10.29 -5.68
CA ASN A 120 31.08 -10.80 -4.31
C ASN A 120 32.54 -11.25 -4.10
N GLY A 121 33.51 -10.47 -4.60
CA GLY A 121 34.92 -10.79 -4.47
C GLY A 121 35.46 -11.85 -5.47
N ASP A 122 34.60 -12.42 -6.31
CA ASP A 122 35.03 -13.33 -7.40
C ASP A 122 34.64 -12.75 -8.77
N GLU A 123 35.59 -12.11 -9.42
CA GLU A 123 35.44 -11.56 -10.75
C GLU A 123 35.24 -12.62 -11.85
N ASN A 124 35.55 -13.89 -11.56
CA ASN A 124 35.38 -15.02 -12.48
C ASN A 124 34.04 -15.73 -12.31
N ASP A 125 33.16 -15.29 -11.40
CA ASP A 125 31.82 -15.84 -11.31
C ASP A 125 31.06 -15.62 -12.63
N THR A 126 30.71 -16.72 -13.27
CA THR A 126 30.02 -16.71 -14.57
C THR A 126 28.68 -15.97 -14.54
N LYS A 127 28.01 -15.88 -13.39
CA LYS A 127 26.78 -15.11 -13.24
C LYS A 127 27.07 -13.62 -13.26
N VAL A 128 28.11 -13.18 -12.55
CA VAL A 128 28.56 -11.78 -12.53
C VAL A 128 28.96 -11.34 -13.94
N ILE A 129 29.79 -12.15 -14.61
CA ILE A 129 30.24 -11.88 -15.99
C ILE A 129 29.03 -11.67 -16.91
N ARG A 130 28.08 -12.60 -16.90
CA ARG A 130 26.88 -12.53 -17.77
C ARG A 130 26.00 -11.30 -17.49
N VAL A 131 25.79 -10.96 -16.22
CA VAL A 131 25.05 -9.75 -15.86
C VAL A 131 25.73 -8.51 -16.40
N ARG A 132 27.05 -8.39 -16.18
CA ARG A 132 27.84 -7.24 -16.64
C ARG A 132 27.93 -7.15 -18.17
N GLU A 133 28.09 -8.28 -18.86
CA GLU A 133 28.06 -8.33 -20.34
C GLU A 133 26.70 -7.81 -20.87
N GLU A 134 25.59 -8.25 -20.28
CA GLU A 134 24.26 -7.84 -20.70
C GLU A 134 24.02 -6.34 -20.41
N LEU A 135 24.41 -5.85 -19.23
CA LEU A 135 24.32 -4.44 -18.88
C LEU A 135 25.19 -3.56 -19.80
N ASN A 136 26.40 -4.00 -20.11
CA ASN A 136 27.29 -3.32 -21.06
C ASN A 136 26.65 -3.25 -22.45
N ARG A 137 26.06 -4.33 -22.93
CA ARG A 137 25.36 -4.37 -24.22
C ARG A 137 24.27 -3.30 -24.28
N TYR A 138 23.38 -3.27 -23.27
CA TYR A 138 22.28 -2.31 -23.22
C TYR A 138 22.76 -0.86 -23.12
N SER A 139 23.78 -0.56 -22.31
CA SER A 139 24.32 0.79 -22.18
C SER A 139 25.05 1.29 -23.43
N MET A 140 25.57 0.37 -24.25
CA MET A 140 26.15 0.69 -25.57
C MET A 140 25.05 0.97 -26.61
N GLU A 141 23.95 0.20 -26.57
CA GLU A 141 22.82 0.32 -27.48
C GLU A 141 21.98 1.57 -27.21
N ASP A 142 21.78 1.94 -25.95
CA ASP A 142 20.96 3.10 -25.55
C ASP A 142 21.67 3.96 -24.50
N LYS A 143 22.02 5.19 -24.89
CA LYS A 143 22.78 6.13 -24.04
C LYS A 143 21.98 6.67 -22.85
N ARG A 144 20.67 6.43 -22.79
CA ARG A 144 19.82 6.75 -21.63
C ARG A 144 20.02 5.75 -20.49
N ILE A 145 20.66 4.61 -20.75
CA ILE A 145 20.97 3.58 -19.75
C ILE A 145 22.37 3.84 -19.20
N LYS A 146 22.44 4.19 -17.93
CA LYS A 146 23.65 4.49 -17.18
C LYS A 146 23.90 3.36 -16.19
N VAL A 147 25.10 2.82 -16.14
CA VAL A 147 25.45 1.71 -15.25
C VAL A 147 26.70 2.06 -14.45
N VAL A 148 26.65 1.82 -13.15
CA VAL A 148 27.81 1.78 -12.26
C VAL A 148 28.01 0.36 -11.73
N TYR A 149 29.24 -0.14 -11.79
CA TYR A 149 29.60 -1.47 -11.29
C TYR A 149 30.28 -1.30 -9.93
N LEU A 150 29.66 -1.88 -8.90
CA LEU A 150 30.18 -1.80 -7.54
C LEU A 150 31.25 -2.88 -7.31
N GLU A 151 32.24 -2.57 -6.48
CA GLU A 151 33.31 -3.52 -6.11
C GLU A 151 32.78 -4.60 -5.15
N GLU A 152 31.78 -4.26 -4.33
CA GLU A 152 31.10 -5.17 -3.40
C GLU A 152 29.61 -4.84 -3.27
N ASN A 153 28.81 -5.80 -2.83
CA ASN A 153 27.42 -5.60 -2.47
C ASN A 153 27.32 -4.92 -1.08
N GLN A 154 26.86 -3.69 -1.05
CA GLN A 154 26.73 -2.89 0.18
C GLN A 154 25.33 -2.99 0.83
N GLY A 155 24.44 -3.79 0.25
CA GLY A 155 23.03 -3.89 0.64
C GLY A 155 22.14 -3.04 -0.25
N ILE A 156 20.81 -3.29 -0.14
CA ILE A 156 19.85 -2.70 -1.09
C ILE A 156 19.80 -1.17 -1.00
N ALA A 157 19.84 -0.60 0.22
CA ALA A 157 19.79 0.85 0.40
C ALA A 157 21.01 1.55 -0.25
N GLU A 158 22.21 1.07 0.05
CA GLU A 158 23.43 1.69 -0.46
C GLU A 158 23.60 1.47 -1.97
N ASN A 159 23.26 0.28 -2.49
CA ASN A 159 23.26 0.04 -3.92
C ASN A 159 22.25 0.96 -4.64
N THR A 160 21.07 1.21 -4.03
CA THR A 160 20.11 2.18 -4.58
C THR A 160 20.67 3.61 -4.54
N ASN A 161 21.41 4.00 -3.50
CA ASN A 161 22.08 5.29 -3.41
C ASN A 161 23.11 5.47 -4.53
N GLN A 162 23.84 4.41 -4.91
CA GLN A 162 24.78 4.45 -6.03
C GLN A 162 24.04 4.62 -7.37
N ALA A 163 22.89 3.98 -7.56
CA ALA A 163 22.06 4.22 -8.74
C ALA A 163 21.50 5.65 -8.75
N LEU A 164 21.06 6.14 -7.59
CA LEU A 164 20.56 7.50 -7.41
C LEU A 164 21.61 8.57 -7.73
N ALA A 165 22.89 8.31 -7.45
CA ALA A 165 23.99 9.23 -7.77
C ALA A 165 24.17 9.44 -9.29
N LEU A 166 23.69 8.53 -10.15
CA LEU A 166 23.68 8.69 -11.60
C LEU A 166 22.50 9.52 -12.11
N ALA A 167 21.48 9.73 -11.28
CA ALA A 167 20.22 10.36 -11.67
C ALA A 167 20.34 11.87 -11.84
N THR A 168 19.93 12.37 -13.02
CA THR A 168 19.96 13.79 -13.37
C THR A 168 18.58 14.39 -13.67
N GLY A 169 17.52 13.55 -13.69
CA GLY A 169 16.16 13.98 -14.00
C GLY A 169 15.50 14.77 -12.87
N GLU A 170 14.39 15.40 -13.18
CA GLU A 170 13.60 16.20 -12.24
C GLU A 170 12.77 15.33 -11.30
N TYR A 171 12.47 14.08 -11.71
CA TYR A 171 11.76 13.08 -10.90
C TYR A 171 12.56 11.78 -10.86
N ILE A 172 12.46 11.11 -9.72
CA ILE A 172 13.10 9.82 -9.45
C ILE A 172 12.00 8.77 -9.30
N GLY A 173 12.05 7.71 -10.11
CA GLY A 173 11.21 6.53 -10.01
C GLY A 173 11.97 5.35 -9.41
N LEU A 174 11.40 4.68 -8.40
CA LEU A 174 11.98 3.50 -7.78
C LEU A 174 11.54 2.24 -8.52
N PHE A 175 12.49 1.39 -8.91
CA PHE A 175 12.19 0.22 -9.72
C PHE A 175 13.04 -0.96 -9.32
N ASP A 176 12.44 -2.14 -9.17
CA ASP A 176 13.12 -3.36 -8.79
C ASP A 176 13.67 -4.10 -10.03
N HIS A 177 14.79 -4.80 -9.83
CA HIS A 177 15.57 -5.39 -10.93
C HIS A 177 14.94 -6.63 -11.58
N ASP A 178 13.88 -7.17 -11.01
CA ASP A 178 13.16 -8.39 -11.44
C ASP A 178 11.72 -8.10 -11.90
N ASP A 179 11.30 -6.85 -11.89
CA ASP A 179 9.94 -6.41 -12.17
C ASP A 179 9.79 -5.79 -13.57
N MET A 180 8.58 -5.34 -13.90
CA MET A 180 8.28 -4.71 -15.19
C MET A 180 7.35 -3.50 -15.03
N LEU A 181 7.55 -2.48 -15.89
CA LEU A 181 6.60 -1.38 -16.06
C LEU A 181 5.67 -1.64 -17.25
N THR A 182 4.43 -1.13 -17.19
CA THR A 182 3.59 -1.05 -18.39
C THR A 182 4.17 -0.04 -19.37
N PRO A 183 3.91 -0.17 -20.69
CA PRO A 183 4.53 0.69 -21.68
C PRO A 183 4.08 2.15 -21.65
N ASP A 184 3.02 2.47 -20.91
CA ASP A 184 2.46 3.81 -20.69
C ASP A 184 2.74 4.37 -19.28
N ALA A 185 3.51 3.67 -18.45
CA ALA A 185 3.69 4.06 -17.05
C ALA A 185 4.24 5.49 -16.90
N LEU A 186 5.30 5.84 -17.62
CA LEU A 186 5.89 7.16 -17.54
C LEU A 186 4.99 8.24 -18.18
N TYR A 187 4.23 7.91 -19.22
CA TYR A 187 3.26 8.82 -19.80
C TYR A 187 2.17 9.20 -18.79
N GLU A 188 1.60 8.24 -18.08
CA GLU A 188 0.56 8.49 -17.08
C GLU A 188 1.11 9.28 -15.87
N ILE A 189 2.34 9.02 -15.46
CA ILE A 189 3.02 9.81 -14.43
C ILE A 189 3.19 11.27 -14.90
N VAL A 190 3.72 11.50 -16.11
CA VAL A 190 3.94 12.86 -16.63
C VAL A 190 2.61 13.58 -16.85
N LYS A 191 1.58 12.87 -17.31
CA LYS A 191 0.23 13.40 -17.41
C LYS A 191 -0.29 13.90 -16.05
N ALA A 192 -0.16 13.08 -15.01
CA ALA A 192 -0.59 13.46 -13.65
C ALA A 192 0.23 14.65 -13.09
N ILE A 193 1.54 14.73 -13.40
CA ILE A 193 2.36 15.90 -13.06
C ILE A 193 1.80 17.17 -13.72
N ASN A 194 1.45 17.11 -15.01
CA ASN A 194 0.89 18.27 -15.73
C ASN A 194 -0.50 18.67 -15.23
N ASP A 195 -1.33 17.70 -14.89
CA ASP A 195 -2.70 17.94 -14.46
C ASP A 195 -2.76 18.52 -13.04
N TYR A 196 -1.84 18.14 -12.14
CA TYR A 196 -1.98 18.43 -10.71
C TYR A 196 -0.73 18.97 -10.01
N ASP A 197 0.45 19.03 -10.65
CA ASP A 197 1.73 19.45 -10.05
C ASP A 197 2.07 18.65 -8.77
N TYR A 198 2.02 17.33 -8.84
CA TYR A 198 2.36 16.46 -7.73
C TYR A 198 3.87 16.44 -7.46
N ASP A 199 4.24 16.44 -6.18
CA ASP A 199 5.63 16.27 -5.73
C ASP A 199 6.03 14.81 -5.60
N VAL A 200 5.07 13.97 -5.21
CA VAL A 200 5.18 12.52 -5.03
C VAL A 200 3.99 11.85 -5.69
N LEU A 201 4.22 10.75 -6.40
CA LEU A 201 3.18 9.94 -7.04
C LEU A 201 3.41 8.46 -6.75
N TYR A 202 2.33 7.70 -6.78
CA TYR A 202 2.36 6.23 -6.78
C TYR A 202 1.22 5.68 -7.64
N THR A 203 1.34 4.41 -8.02
CA THR A 203 0.38 3.77 -8.94
C THR A 203 -0.20 2.49 -8.34
N ASP A 204 -1.21 1.92 -9.00
CA ASP A 204 -1.63 0.55 -8.74
C ASP A 204 -0.60 -0.44 -9.29
N GLU A 205 -0.64 -1.66 -8.78
CA GLU A 205 0.23 -2.74 -9.18
C GLU A 205 -0.52 -4.06 -9.35
N ASP A 206 0.08 -5.01 -10.03
CA ASP A 206 -0.36 -6.39 -10.03
C ASP A 206 0.83 -7.36 -9.84
N LYS A 207 0.57 -8.63 -9.92
CA LYS A 207 1.59 -9.67 -9.87
C LYS A 207 1.73 -10.33 -11.24
N ILE A 208 2.97 -10.48 -11.69
CA ILE A 208 3.28 -11.23 -12.91
C ILE A 208 3.96 -12.57 -12.58
N SER A 209 3.66 -13.59 -13.35
CA SER A 209 4.34 -14.90 -13.22
C SER A 209 5.81 -14.81 -13.60
N GLU A 210 6.61 -15.79 -13.15
CA GLU A 210 8.05 -15.87 -13.42
C GLU A 210 8.38 -15.82 -14.92
N ASP A 211 7.52 -16.42 -15.75
CA ASP A 211 7.65 -16.46 -17.21
C ASP A 211 7.09 -15.24 -17.94
N SER A 212 6.65 -14.20 -17.21
CA SER A 212 6.12 -12.93 -17.74
C SER A 212 4.83 -13.04 -18.58
N HIS A 213 4.04 -14.11 -18.41
CA HIS A 213 2.87 -14.36 -19.27
C HIS A 213 1.51 -14.33 -18.55
N ASP A 214 1.49 -14.36 -17.22
CA ASP A 214 0.25 -14.46 -16.45
C ASP A 214 0.15 -13.36 -15.41
N TYR A 215 -0.77 -12.39 -15.64
CA TYR A 215 -1.07 -11.28 -14.74
C TYR A 215 -2.16 -11.68 -13.76
N LYS A 216 -1.96 -11.37 -12.47
CA LYS A 216 -2.88 -11.77 -11.40
C LYS A 216 -2.74 -10.91 -10.15
N LYS A 217 -3.70 -11.06 -9.25
CA LYS A 217 -3.70 -10.43 -7.94
C LYS A 217 -3.46 -8.90 -7.99
N PRO A 218 -4.30 -8.14 -8.72
CA PRO A 218 -4.16 -6.68 -8.73
C PRO A 218 -4.31 -6.12 -7.32
N VAL A 219 -3.59 -5.04 -7.07
CA VAL A 219 -3.70 -4.22 -5.87
C VAL A 219 -4.09 -2.83 -6.31
N PHE A 220 -5.39 -2.55 -6.23
CA PHE A 220 -5.94 -1.21 -6.42
C PHE A 220 -5.79 -0.45 -5.12
N LYS A 221 -5.07 0.64 -5.15
CA LYS A 221 -4.69 1.42 -3.97
C LYS A 221 -5.67 2.56 -3.76
N PRO A 222 -5.89 2.99 -2.53
CA PRO A 222 -6.66 4.22 -2.28
C PRO A 222 -5.83 5.46 -2.63
N ASP A 223 -6.47 6.61 -2.71
CA ASP A 223 -5.79 7.89 -2.67
C ASP A 223 -4.98 8.03 -1.38
N TYR A 224 -4.04 8.99 -1.35
CA TYR A 224 -3.10 9.11 -0.26
C TYR A 224 -3.79 9.23 1.10
N SER A 225 -3.50 8.25 1.96
CA SER A 225 -3.96 8.18 3.35
C SER A 225 -2.74 7.99 4.26
N PRO A 226 -2.33 9.04 4.98
CA PRO A 226 -1.19 8.98 5.89
C PRO A 226 -1.42 7.96 7.02
N GLU A 227 -2.65 7.80 7.50
CA GLU A 227 -3.00 6.85 8.56
C GLU A 227 -2.88 5.40 8.07
N LEU A 228 -3.31 5.12 6.84
CA LEU A 228 -3.14 3.79 6.25
C LEU A 228 -1.67 3.50 5.99
N LEU A 229 -0.88 4.51 5.58
CA LEU A 229 0.56 4.36 5.41
C LEU A 229 1.23 4.00 6.74
N CYS A 230 0.77 4.53 7.88
CA CYS A 230 1.27 4.14 9.20
C CYS A 230 0.84 2.72 9.63
N ALA A 231 -0.12 2.10 8.97
CA ALA A 231 -0.57 0.74 9.27
C ALA A 231 0.00 -0.32 8.31
N ASN A 232 0.37 0.07 7.09
CA ASN A 232 0.88 -0.81 6.04
C ASN A 232 1.58 -0.01 4.95
N ASN A 233 2.70 -0.51 4.43
CA ASN A 233 3.30 0.05 3.22
C ASN A 233 2.46 -0.30 2.00
N TYR A 234 1.35 0.40 1.79
CA TYR A 234 0.46 0.17 0.65
C TYR A 234 0.93 0.87 -0.63
N ILE A 235 1.79 1.88 -0.51
CA ILE A 235 2.30 2.66 -1.65
C ILE A 235 3.22 1.80 -2.52
N THR A 236 4.25 1.17 -1.93
CA THR A 236 5.22 0.27 -2.59
C THR A 236 5.63 0.73 -4.01
N HIS A 237 5.00 0.24 -5.07
CA HIS A 237 5.34 0.45 -6.49
C HIS A 237 4.17 1.05 -7.27
N PHE A 238 4.34 1.73 -8.36
CA PHE A 238 5.54 2.42 -8.82
C PHE A 238 5.62 3.77 -8.11
N PHE A 239 6.64 3.99 -7.31
CA PHE A 239 6.82 5.22 -6.54
C PHE A 239 7.69 6.21 -7.30
N VAL A 240 7.23 7.47 -7.40
CA VAL A 240 7.94 8.55 -8.09
C VAL A 240 7.95 9.80 -7.22
N ALA A 241 9.10 10.45 -7.06
CA ALA A 241 9.23 11.67 -6.26
C ALA A 241 10.07 12.73 -6.98
N LYS A 242 9.79 14.02 -6.73
CA LYS A 242 10.65 15.13 -7.21
C LYS A 242 12.08 14.95 -6.69
N LYS A 243 13.04 15.07 -7.59
CA LYS A 243 14.48 14.99 -7.24
C LYS A 243 14.87 15.97 -6.15
N SER A 244 14.31 17.17 -6.14
CA SER A 244 14.57 18.17 -5.11
C SER A 244 14.19 17.72 -3.68
N ILE A 245 13.18 16.85 -3.54
CA ILE A 245 12.85 16.21 -2.26
C ILE A 245 13.89 15.15 -1.92
N VAL A 246 14.19 14.28 -2.89
CA VAL A 246 15.16 13.18 -2.74
C VAL A 246 16.55 13.70 -2.33
N ASP A 247 17.01 14.77 -2.97
CA ASP A 247 18.30 15.42 -2.66
C ASP A 247 18.35 15.96 -1.21
N ARG A 248 17.23 16.53 -0.73
CA ARG A 248 17.13 17.02 0.65
C ARG A 248 17.15 15.90 1.69
N LEU A 249 16.71 14.71 1.32
CA LEU A 249 16.67 13.55 2.21
C LEU A 249 18.02 12.84 2.34
N GLY A 250 18.92 13.03 1.38
CA GLY A 250 20.23 12.36 1.34
C GLY A 250 20.17 10.89 0.96
N GLY A 251 19.08 10.45 0.30
CA GLY A 251 18.94 9.08 -0.19
C GLY A 251 18.37 8.08 0.83
N PHE A 252 18.63 6.79 0.60
CA PHE A 252 18.18 5.66 1.41
C PHE A 252 19.07 5.45 2.62
N ARG A 253 18.52 4.87 3.69
CA ARG A 253 19.22 4.61 4.95
C ARG A 253 19.39 3.13 5.19
N LYS A 254 20.63 2.66 5.31
CA LYS A 254 21.01 1.24 5.47
C LYS A 254 20.36 0.55 6.68
N GLU A 255 20.15 1.28 7.75
CA GLU A 255 19.54 0.75 8.97
C GLU A 255 18.05 0.37 8.82
N TYR A 256 17.48 0.58 7.60
CA TYR A 256 16.14 0.15 7.21
C TYR A 256 16.14 -0.89 6.10
N ASP A 257 17.27 -1.53 5.81
CA ASP A 257 17.35 -2.60 4.80
C ASP A 257 16.27 -3.66 5.02
N GLY A 258 15.54 -4.00 3.95
CA GLY A 258 14.36 -4.85 3.96
C GLY A 258 13.02 -4.10 3.98
N SER A 259 13.01 -2.82 4.41
CA SER A 259 11.90 -1.86 4.29
C SER A 259 12.46 -0.44 4.08
N GLN A 260 13.57 -0.33 3.36
CA GLN A 260 14.24 0.93 3.06
C GLN A 260 13.38 1.86 2.20
N ASP A 261 12.55 1.28 1.34
CA ASP A 261 11.52 1.97 0.54
C ASP A 261 10.46 2.61 1.44
N TYR A 262 10.00 1.92 2.47
CA TYR A 262 8.99 2.41 3.40
C TYR A 262 9.48 3.62 4.19
N ASP A 263 10.72 3.55 4.71
CA ASP A 263 11.36 4.70 5.34
C ASP A 263 11.51 5.88 4.38
N PHE A 264 11.94 5.58 3.14
CA PHE A 264 12.15 6.59 2.12
C PHE A 264 10.82 7.25 1.70
N ILE A 265 9.75 6.46 1.51
CA ILE A 265 8.40 6.94 1.21
C ILE A 265 7.92 7.90 2.31
N PHE A 266 8.02 7.51 3.60
CA PHE A 266 7.65 8.41 4.70
C PHE A 266 8.37 9.75 4.64
N ARG A 267 9.69 9.71 4.47
CA ARG A 267 10.49 10.95 4.41
C ARG A 267 10.14 11.80 3.19
N CYS A 268 9.80 11.19 2.05
CA CYS A 268 9.36 11.91 0.86
C CYS A 268 8.01 12.60 1.10
N VAL A 269 7.00 11.88 1.62
CA VAL A 269 5.66 12.43 1.82
C VAL A 269 5.63 13.49 2.93
N GLU A 270 6.54 13.42 3.92
CA GLU A 270 6.71 14.45 4.95
C GLU A 270 7.16 15.81 4.36
N LEU A 271 7.88 15.81 3.25
CA LEU A 271 8.37 17.02 2.57
C LEU A 271 7.49 17.44 1.39
N ALA A 272 6.65 16.55 0.89
CA ALA A 272 5.79 16.80 -0.26
C ALA A 272 4.66 17.77 0.10
N LYS A 273 4.34 18.68 -0.80
CA LYS A 273 3.14 19.52 -0.72
C LYS A 273 1.92 18.81 -1.27
N LYS A 274 2.12 17.99 -2.30
CA LYS A 274 1.07 17.23 -2.97
C LYS A 274 1.54 15.80 -3.26
N VAL A 275 0.78 14.85 -2.73
CA VAL A 275 0.95 13.41 -3.00
C VAL A 275 -0.20 12.94 -3.87
N GLY A 276 0.08 12.30 -4.99
CA GLY A 276 -0.91 11.86 -5.96
C GLY A 276 -0.92 10.35 -6.15
N HIS A 277 -2.11 9.82 -6.43
CA HIS A 277 -2.34 8.45 -6.83
C HIS A 277 -2.76 8.40 -8.31
N VAL A 278 -2.04 7.66 -9.11
CA VAL A 278 -2.42 7.32 -10.47
C VAL A 278 -3.14 5.97 -10.42
N SER A 279 -4.47 5.98 -10.43
CA SER A 279 -5.32 4.79 -10.28
C SER A 279 -5.33 3.94 -11.56
N LYS A 280 -4.15 3.46 -11.94
CA LYS A 280 -3.89 2.53 -13.04
C LYS A 280 -2.83 1.52 -12.61
N VAL A 281 -2.98 0.27 -13.07
CA VAL A 281 -1.95 -0.76 -12.91
C VAL A 281 -0.82 -0.47 -13.89
N LEU A 282 0.25 0.13 -13.38
CA LEU A 282 1.41 0.55 -14.18
C LEU A 282 2.69 -0.20 -13.82
N TYR A 283 2.62 -1.09 -12.83
CA TYR A 283 3.74 -1.87 -12.30
C TYR A 283 3.37 -3.34 -12.15
N HIS A 284 4.26 -4.23 -12.58
CA HIS A 284 4.10 -5.67 -12.51
C HIS A 284 5.16 -6.27 -11.59
N TRP A 285 4.76 -6.64 -10.38
CA TRP A 285 5.62 -7.29 -9.41
C TRP A 285 5.77 -8.78 -9.71
N ARG A 286 7.00 -9.22 -10.00
CA ARG A 286 7.28 -10.61 -10.36
C ARG A 286 7.23 -11.56 -9.16
N MET A 287 6.54 -12.68 -9.33
CA MET A 287 6.50 -13.75 -8.34
C MET A 287 7.48 -14.84 -8.72
N HIS A 288 8.53 -15.01 -7.93
CA HIS A 288 9.48 -16.11 -8.05
C HIS A 288 9.92 -16.61 -6.67
N GLY A 289 10.61 -17.77 -6.61
CA GLY A 289 10.97 -18.44 -5.35
C GLY A 289 11.90 -17.65 -4.41
N GLY A 290 12.62 -16.64 -4.92
CA GLY A 290 13.50 -15.75 -4.13
C GLY A 290 12.84 -14.46 -3.63
N SER A 291 11.60 -14.18 -4.07
CA SER A 291 10.90 -12.96 -3.69
C SER A 291 10.36 -13.00 -2.25
N VAL A 292 10.17 -11.80 -1.63
CA VAL A 292 9.56 -11.67 -0.27
C VAL A 292 8.19 -12.34 -0.19
N ALA A 293 7.51 -12.50 -1.31
CA ALA A 293 6.19 -13.14 -1.38
C ALA A 293 6.20 -14.66 -1.10
N GLY A 294 7.39 -15.33 -1.05
CA GLY A 294 7.49 -16.78 -0.92
C GLY A 294 7.46 -17.31 0.52
N ASP A 295 8.21 -16.71 1.45
CA ASP A 295 8.25 -17.10 2.87
C ASP A 295 8.34 -15.87 3.78
N PRO A 296 7.23 -15.41 4.35
CA PRO A 296 7.19 -14.25 5.23
C PRO A 296 8.03 -14.44 6.51
N THR A 297 8.22 -15.68 6.99
CA THR A 297 8.89 -15.92 8.27
C THR A 297 10.41 -15.83 8.17
N SER A 298 10.97 -16.04 6.99
CA SER A 298 12.43 -15.96 6.75
C SER A 298 12.99 -14.52 6.78
N LYS A 299 12.10 -13.50 6.76
CA LYS A 299 12.47 -12.08 6.64
C LYS A 299 11.89 -11.21 7.75
N MET A 300 11.87 -11.69 8.99
CA MET A 300 11.40 -10.91 10.14
C MET A 300 12.12 -9.55 10.25
N TYR A 301 13.39 -9.47 9.89
CA TYR A 301 14.14 -8.22 9.89
C TYR A 301 13.51 -7.13 9.03
N ALA A 302 12.85 -7.50 7.92
CA ALA A 302 12.17 -6.54 7.06
C ALA A 302 10.92 -5.96 7.74
N TYR A 303 10.16 -6.78 8.45
CA TYR A 303 9.01 -6.30 9.21
C TYR A 303 9.43 -5.43 10.40
N ASP A 304 10.54 -5.77 11.08
CA ASP A 304 11.11 -4.95 12.14
C ASP A 304 11.62 -3.61 11.60
N ALA A 305 12.24 -3.60 10.43
CA ALA A 305 12.63 -2.37 9.74
C ALA A 305 11.42 -1.50 9.38
N GLY A 306 10.31 -2.12 8.93
CA GLY A 306 9.06 -1.40 8.66
C GLY A 306 8.44 -0.79 9.93
N LYS A 307 8.41 -1.54 11.04
CA LYS A 307 8.01 -1.03 12.35
C LYS A 307 8.87 0.18 12.75
N LYS A 308 10.20 0.07 12.60
CA LYS A 308 11.16 1.13 12.89
C LYS A 308 10.94 2.35 12.00
N ALA A 309 10.58 2.16 10.72
CA ALA A 309 10.29 3.25 9.79
C ALA A 309 9.08 4.08 10.24
N ILE A 310 7.99 3.42 10.66
CA ILE A 310 6.80 4.09 11.20
C ILE A 310 7.14 4.83 12.51
N GLN A 311 7.87 4.18 13.43
CA GLN A 311 8.27 4.79 14.69
C GLN A 311 9.11 6.05 14.45
N SER A 312 10.09 5.96 13.54
CA SER A 312 10.93 7.10 13.14
C SER A 312 10.13 8.22 12.45
N HIS A 313 9.09 7.87 11.68
CA HIS A 313 8.15 8.86 11.13
C HIS A 313 7.48 9.66 12.26
N TYR A 314 6.89 8.99 13.25
CA TYR A 314 6.24 9.67 14.38
C TYR A 314 7.20 10.58 15.15
N GLU A 315 8.44 10.15 15.34
CA GLU A 315 9.47 10.97 15.99
C GLU A 315 9.77 12.25 15.20
N ARG A 316 9.88 12.16 13.86
CA ARG A 316 10.12 13.32 12.97
C ARG A 316 8.97 14.31 12.94
N VAL A 317 7.73 13.83 12.96
CA VAL A 317 6.54 14.69 12.95
C VAL A 317 6.08 15.12 14.34
N GLY A 318 6.80 14.71 15.40
CA GLY A 318 6.55 15.13 16.78
C GLY A 318 5.34 14.45 17.43
N ILE A 319 4.89 13.30 16.91
CA ILE A 319 3.78 12.51 17.47
C ILE A 319 4.34 11.49 18.45
N GLN A 320 3.84 11.49 19.68
CA GLN A 320 4.20 10.46 20.66
C GLN A 320 3.31 9.22 20.44
N ALA A 321 3.90 8.18 19.86
CA ALA A 321 3.22 6.94 19.56
C ALA A 321 4.13 5.74 19.79
N TYR A 322 3.54 4.57 19.96
CA TYR A 322 4.22 3.29 20.06
C TYR A 322 3.67 2.35 18.98
N VAL A 323 4.57 1.73 18.21
CA VAL A 323 4.20 0.89 17.07
C VAL A 323 4.45 -0.57 17.41
N GLU A 324 3.49 -1.44 17.11
CA GLU A 324 3.58 -2.87 17.32
C GLU A 324 3.24 -3.65 16.05
N HIS A 325 3.79 -4.88 15.96
CA HIS A 325 3.35 -5.82 14.93
C HIS A 325 1.94 -6.31 15.24
N MET A 326 1.11 -6.42 14.23
CA MET A 326 -0.13 -7.18 14.33
C MET A 326 0.12 -8.69 14.12
N GLU A 327 -0.87 -9.53 14.44
CA GLU A 327 -0.81 -10.98 14.19
C GLU A 327 -0.45 -11.30 12.71
N ARG A 328 -0.94 -10.49 11.79
CA ARG A 328 -0.56 -10.57 10.38
C ARG A 328 0.66 -9.69 10.11
N LEU A 329 1.77 -10.31 9.74
CA LEU A 329 3.01 -9.61 9.40
C LEU A 329 2.79 -8.61 8.23
N GLY A 330 3.47 -7.46 8.31
CA GLY A 330 3.32 -6.35 7.39
C GLY A 330 2.14 -5.42 7.70
N LEU A 331 1.38 -5.74 8.77
CA LEU A 331 0.41 -4.82 9.37
C LEU A 331 0.92 -4.38 10.73
N TYR A 332 0.74 -3.10 11.02
CA TYR A 332 1.21 -2.46 12.24
C TYR A 332 0.05 -1.81 12.98
N HIS A 333 0.11 -1.86 14.29
CA HIS A 333 -0.80 -1.15 15.19
C HIS A 333 -0.06 0.01 15.84
N THR A 334 -0.69 1.16 15.87
CA THR A 334 -0.15 2.35 16.54
C THR A 334 -0.98 2.69 17.75
N GLU A 335 -0.35 2.73 18.91
CA GLU A 335 -0.91 3.24 20.14
C GLU A 335 -0.41 4.68 20.35
N TYR A 336 -1.32 5.65 20.31
CA TYR A 336 -0.98 7.06 20.50
C TYR A 336 -0.95 7.40 21.98
N LYS A 337 0.18 7.92 22.46
CA LYS A 337 0.35 8.33 23.83
C LYS A 337 -0.36 9.65 24.08
N MET A 338 -1.31 9.63 24.97
CA MET A 338 -2.00 10.84 25.41
C MET A 338 -1.19 11.60 26.46
N ILE A 339 -0.91 12.85 26.20
CA ILE A 339 -0.23 13.75 27.18
C ILE A 339 -1.19 14.17 28.29
N LYS A 340 -2.47 14.35 27.96
CA LYS A 340 -3.57 14.69 28.87
C LYS A 340 -4.79 13.88 28.47
N GLN A 341 -5.63 13.54 29.43
CA GLN A 341 -6.96 12.98 29.13
C GLN A 341 -7.98 14.14 29.00
N PRO A 342 -8.33 14.59 27.79
CA PRO A 342 -9.34 15.62 27.61
C PRO A 342 -10.71 15.11 28.10
N LEU A 343 -11.60 16.02 28.48
CA LEU A 343 -12.98 15.63 28.80
C LEU A 343 -13.68 15.13 27.53
N ILE A 344 -14.25 13.93 27.60
CA ILE A 344 -15.08 13.35 26.53
C ILE A 344 -16.53 13.35 27.00
N SER A 345 -17.42 14.00 26.23
CA SER A 345 -18.86 13.90 26.46
C SER A 345 -19.42 12.72 25.65
N VAL A 346 -19.80 11.69 26.37
CA VAL A 346 -20.46 10.50 25.81
C VAL A 346 -21.96 10.77 25.70
N ILE A 347 -22.47 10.85 24.48
CA ILE A 347 -23.89 11.09 24.18
C ILE A 347 -24.53 9.75 23.80
N ILE A 348 -25.31 9.17 24.73
CA ILE A 348 -26.01 7.90 24.53
C ILE A 348 -27.40 8.21 23.99
N TYR A 349 -27.69 7.74 22.76
CA TYR A 349 -29.00 7.93 22.14
C TYR A 349 -29.76 6.62 22.01
N GLY A 350 -31.11 6.71 22.21
CA GLY A 350 -32.03 5.58 22.16
C GLY A 350 -33.31 5.89 22.89
N GLU A 351 -34.25 4.95 22.86
CA GLU A 351 -35.59 5.08 23.48
C GLU A 351 -35.72 4.27 24.78
N ASP A 352 -34.82 3.28 25.02
CA ASP A 352 -34.89 2.36 26.18
C ASP A 352 -33.95 2.84 27.28
N ASP A 353 -34.55 3.37 28.38
CA ASP A 353 -33.79 3.92 29.51
C ASP A 353 -32.95 2.88 30.24
N GLU A 354 -33.39 1.60 30.29
CA GLU A 354 -32.60 0.54 30.91
C GLU A 354 -31.38 0.18 30.07
N LYS A 355 -31.51 0.19 28.76
CA LYS A 355 -30.36 0.01 27.87
C LYS A 355 -29.37 1.20 27.95
N LYS A 356 -29.85 2.43 27.95
CA LYS A 356 -29.01 3.62 28.12
C LYS A 356 -28.27 3.58 29.46
N LYS A 357 -28.95 3.17 30.53
CA LYS A 357 -28.31 3.01 31.84
C LYS A 357 -27.20 1.95 31.80
N ARG A 358 -27.46 0.77 31.22
CA ARG A 358 -26.43 -0.27 31.04
C ARG A 358 -25.27 0.21 30.22
N CYS A 359 -25.53 0.90 29.12
CA CYS A 359 -24.51 1.50 28.26
C CYS A 359 -23.64 2.51 29.07
N SER A 360 -24.26 3.37 29.88
CA SER A 360 -23.55 4.32 30.73
C SER A 360 -22.62 3.63 31.75
N GLU A 361 -23.04 2.52 32.33
CA GLU A 361 -22.24 1.76 33.29
C GLU A 361 -20.97 1.15 32.66
N TRP A 362 -21.01 0.83 31.36
CA TRP A 362 -19.82 0.39 30.63
C TRP A 362 -18.74 1.46 30.62
N PHE A 363 -19.09 2.71 30.40
CA PHE A 363 -18.13 3.82 30.35
C PHE A 363 -17.54 4.15 31.73
N LYS A 364 -18.31 3.99 32.81
CA LYS A 364 -17.83 4.21 34.19
C LYS A 364 -16.78 3.18 34.64
N ARG A 365 -16.66 2.03 33.97
CA ARG A 365 -15.75 0.94 34.30
C ARG A 365 -14.48 0.92 33.43
N LYS A 366 -14.20 1.96 32.64
CA LYS A 366 -13.09 2.01 31.70
C LYS A 366 -11.89 2.79 32.26
N ASP A 367 -10.75 2.60 31.61
CA ASP A 367 -9.50 3.25 32.01
C ASP A 367 -9.50 4.76 31.74
N TYR A 368 -10.49 5.25 30.98
CA TYR A 368 -10.66 6.69 30.72
C TYR A 368 -11.62 7.28 31.77
N SER A 369 -11.11 8.12 32.66
CA SER A 369 -11.85 8.62 33.82
C SER A 369 -12.48 9.99 33.63
N ASN A 370 -11.97 10.81 32.67
CA ASN A 370 -12.46 12.17 32.47
C ASN A 370 -13.62 12.19 31.48
N LEU A 371 -14.79 11.77 31.95
CA LEU A 371 -16.01 11.61 31.16
C LEU A 371 -17.17 12.45 31.68
N GLU A 372 -17.96 12.99 30.77
CA GLU A 372 -19.32 13.47 30.97
C GLU A 372 -20.26 12.53 30.21
N ILE A 373 -21.31 12.05 30.85
CA ILE A 373 -22.28 11.14 30.22
C ILE A 373 -23.63 11.86 30.13
N LEU A 374 -24.12 11.99 28.90
CA LEU A 374 -25.38 12.59 28.54
C LEU A 374 -26.25 11.52 27.86
N ALA A 375 -27.54 11.50 28.13
CA ALA A 375 -28.48 10.57 27.50
C ALA A 375 -29.65 11.33 26.88
N SER A 376 -30.00 10.99 25.63
CA SER A 376 -31.19 11.55 24.97
C SER A 376 -32.46 10.88 25.47
N ALA A 377 -33.59 11.56 25.34
CA ALA A 377 -34.91 10.97 25.62
C ALA A 377 -35.33 10.02 24.46
N GLY A 378 -34.78 10.20 23.25
CA GLY A 378 -35.10 9.41 22.09
C GLY A 378 -33.98 9.34 21.05
N ILE A 379 -34.34 9.10 19.78
CA ILE A 379 -33.46 9.04 18.61
C ILE A 379 -33.55 10.28 17.73
N ASN A 380 -34.25 11.31 18.19
CA ASN A 380 -34.44 12.55 17.45
C ASN A 380 -33.12 13.32 17.32
N VAL A 381 -32.77 13.70 16.09
CA VAL A 381 -31.52 14.38 15.74
C VAL A 381 -31.42 15.75 16.41
N GLU A 382 -32.53 16.50 16.49
CA GLU A 382 -32.57 17.82 17.11
C GLU A 382 -32.24 17.75 18.61
N GLU A 383 -32.71 16.72 19.29
CA GLU A 383 -32.42 16.49 20.70
C GLU A 383 -30.95 16.07 20.90
N ILE A 384 -30.45 15.20 20.06
CA ILE A 384 -29.04 14.76 20.10
C ILE A 384 -28.13 15.99 19.87
N ASN A 385 -28.47 16.83 18.91
CA ASN A 385 -27.73 18.08 18.65
C ASN A 385 -27.79 19.06 19.84
N ALA A 386 -28.95 19.20 20.45
CA ALA A 386 -29.10 20.05 21.64
C ALA A 386 -28.28 19.53 22.84
N LEU A 387 -28.09 18.21 22.96
CA LEU A 387 -27.17 17.63 23.95
C LEU A 387 -25.71 17.90 23.58
N ALA A 388 -25.35 17.78 22.30
CA ALA A 388 -24.00 18.09 21.81
C ALA A 388 -23.62 19.57 22.09
N GLU A 389 -24.55 20.51 21.89
CA GLU A 389 -24.35 21.92 22.20
C GLU A 389 -24.13 22.20 23.69
N LYS A 390 -24.75 21.41 24.57
CA LYS A 390 -24.61 21.50 26.03
C LYS A 390 -23.42 20.78 26.59
N ALA A 391 -22.80 19.90 25.79
CA ALA A 391 -21.68 19.08 26.20
C ALA A 391 -20.44 19.92 26.47
N ARG A 392 -19.71 19.64 27.53
CA ARG A 392 -18.52 20.37 27.98
C ARG A 392 -17.21 19.73 27.51
N GLY A 393 -17.30 18.50 26.93
CA GLY A 393 -16.14 17.77 26.48
C GLY A 393 -15.44 18.42 25.29
N SER A 394 -14.12 18.28 25.25
CA SER A 394 -13.33 18.63 24.08
C SER A 394 -13.62 17.70 22.89
N TYR A 395 -14.09 16.50 23.19
CA TYR A 395 -14.52 15.51 22.22
C TYR A 395 -15.94 15.04 22.53
N LEU A 396 -16.71 14.77 21.48
CA LEU A 396 -18.04 14.18 21.57
C LEU A 396 -17.98 12.74 21.10
N PHE A 397 -18.52 11.82 21.88
CA PHE A 397 -18.63 10.41 21.53
C PHE A 397 -20.11 10.02 21.44
N PHE A 398 -20.61 9.84 20.22
CA PHE A 398 -21.98 9.42 19.98
C PHE A 398 -22.08 7.91 20.00
N VAL A 399 -23.02 7.36 20.76
CA VAL A 399 -23.17 5.92 20.90
C VAL A 399 -24.63 5.51 21.05
N SER A 400 -25.03 4.44 20.34
CA SER A 400 -26.36 3.85 20.49
C SER A 400 -26.51 3.11 21.82
N GLU A 401 -27.71 3.17 22.41
CA GLU A 401 -28.09 2.35 23.56
C GLU A 401 -27.91 0.84 23.36
N ASN A 402 -27.82 0.40 22.11
CA ASN A 402 -27.66 -1.01 21.73
C ASN A 402 -26.22 -1.50 21.85
N LEU A 403 -25.28 -0.63 22.21
CA LEU A 403 -23.90 -1.03 22.46
C LEU A 403 -23.84 -1.98 23.66
N GLU A 404 -23.38 -3.21 23.43
CA GLU A 404 -23.32 -4.24 24.47
C GLU A 404 -21.98 -4.27 25.22
N SER A 405 -20.89 -3.89 24.55
CA SER A 405 -19.56 -3.77 25.15
C SER A 405 -18.66 -2.86 24.33
N VAL A 406 -17.66 -2.30 25.00
CA VAL A 406 -16.60 -1.48 24.41
C VAL A 406 -15.26 -2.04 24.88
N GLU A 407 -14.28 -2.14 24.03
CA GLU A 407 -12.93 -2.47 24.46
C GLU A 407 -12.45 -1.51 25.55
N ARG A 408 -11.62 -2.03 26.46
CA ARG A 408 -11.28 -1.32 27.70
C ARG A 408 -10.61 0.03 27.42
N ASP A 409 -9.74 0.09 26.43
CA ASP A 409 -8.92 1.23 26.04
C ASP A 409 -9.46 1.99 24.81
N ALA A 410 -10.63 1.61 24.28
CA ALA A 410 -11.16 2.16 23.02
C ALA A 410 -11.27 3.71 23.03
N LEU A 411 -11.75 4.30 24.12
CA LEU A 411 -11.84 5.76 24.23
C LEU A 411 -10.46 6.42 24.23
N GLN A 412 -9.48 5.80 24.90
CA GLN A 412 -8.10 6.28 24.92
C GLN A 412 -7.48 6.22 23.52
N GLN A 413 -7.66 5.12 22.81
CA GLN A 413 -7.16 4.96 21.45
C GLN A 413 -7.80 5.95 20.48
N MET A 414 -9.13 6.07 20.49
CA MET A 414 -9.83 7.03 19.62
C MET A 414 -9.46 8.47 19.93
N ALA A 415 -9.37 8.85 21.20
CA ALA A 415 -8.93 10.18 21.59
C ALA A 415 -7.46 10.43 21.23
N GLY A 416 -6.62 9.40 21.27
CA GLY A 416 -5.24 9.45 20.80
C GLY A 416 -5.14 9.81 19.32
N VAL A 417 -5.97 9.17 18.47
CA VAL A 417 -6.04 9.49 17.02
C VAL A 417 -6.53 10.93 16.79
N LEU A 418 -7.51 11.41 17.57
CA LEU A 418 -8.02 12.79 17.44
C LEU A 418 -7.02 13.89 17.82
N GLN A 419 -5.87 13.56 18.42
CA GLN A 419 -4.78 14.50 18.64
C GLN A 419 -3.98 14.81 17.37
N ILE A 420 -4.10 13.99 16.34
CA ILE A 420 -3.41 14.18 15.07
C ILE A 420 -4.02 15.39 14.38
N GLN A 421 -3.17 16.30 13.94
CA GLN A 421 -3.59 17.49 13.22
C GLN A 421 -4.39 17.08 11.96
N ASN A 422 -5.53 17.73 11.73
CA ASN A 422 -6.47 17.50 10.63
C ASN A 422 -7.36 16.24 10.75
N VAL A 423 -7.30 15.49 11.86
CA VAL A 423 -8.29 14.44 12.14
C VAL A 423 -9.48 15.10 12.87
N GLY A 424 -10.63 15.17 12.19
CA GLY A 424 -11.86 15.77 12.74
C GLY A 424 -12.82 14.75 13.35
N ALA A 425 -12.74 13.49 12.95
CA ALA A 425 -13.58 12.41 13.45
C ALA A 425 -12.85 11.06 13.40
N VAL A 426 -13.22 10.16 14.30
CA VAL A 426 -12.74 8.78 14.35
C VAL A 426 -13.91 7.85 14.68
N SER A 427 -13.98 6.69 14.05
CA SER A 427 -14.95 5.64 14.33
C SER A 427 -14.25 4.35 14.75
N GLY A 428 -14.85 3.66 15.72
CA GLY A 428 -14.43 2.31 16.11
C GLY A 428 -15.02 1.24 15.19
N LYS A 429 -14.33 0.10 15.07
CA LYS A 429 -14.89 -1.07 14.41
C LYS A 429 -16.02 -1.67 15.24
N VAL A 430 -17.21 -1.81 14.65
CA VAL A 430 -18.39 -2.40 15.30
C VAL A 430 -18.47 -3.89 14.94
N ILE A 431 -18.54 -4.74 15.97
CA ILE A 431 -18.66 -6.21 15.82
C ILE A 431 -20.02 -6.65 16.35
N GLY A 432 -20.80 -7.31 15.51
CA GLY A 432 -22.09 -7.87 15.88
C GLY A 432 -21.99 -9.15 16.69
N ARG A 433 -23.11 -9.58 17.26
CA ARG A 433 -23.22 -10.78 18.13
C ARG A 433 -22.67 -12.07 17.51
N LYS A 434 -22.64 -12.18 16.20
CA LYS A 434 -22.07 -13.35 15.47
C LYS A 434 -20.58 -13.20 15.16
N HIS A 435 -19.89 -12.30 15.81
CA HIS A 435 -18.50 -11.93 15.51
C HIS A 435 -18.30 -11.50 14.04
N THR A 436 -19.35 -10.95 13.43
CA THR A 436 -19.27 -10.33 12.10
C THR A 436 -19.00 -8.86 12.26
N VAL A 437 -18.15 -8.32 11.41
CA VAL A 437 -17.95 -6.87 11.33
C VAL A 437 -19.22 -6.25 10.75
N GLU A 438 -19.87 -5.37 11.49
CA GLU A 438 -21.08 -4.66 11.09
C GLU A 438 -20.77 -3.28 10.56
N ASP A 439 -19.76 -2.62 11.12
CA ASP A 439 -19.32 -1.31 10.68
C ASP A 439 -17.80 -1.14 10.89
N VAL A 440 -17.13 -0.47 9.96
CA VAL A 440 -15.70 -0.09 10.00
C VAL A 440 -15.49 1.35 9.52
N GLY A 441 -16.53 2.14 9.47
CA GLY A 441 -16.53 3.50 8.95
C GLY A 441 -17.30 3.65 7.64
N VAL A 442 -17.47 4.89 7.22
CA VAL A 442 -18.26 5.28 6.05
C VAL A 442 -17.34 5.80 4.96
N VAL A 443 -17.54 5.33 3.73
CA VAL A 443 -16.85 5.81 2.54
C VAL A 443 -17.83 6.61 1.69
N PHE A 444 -17.55 7.89 1.50
CA PHE A 444 -18.33 8.74 0.60
C PHE A 444 -17.89 8.51 -0.85
N ARG A 445 -18.85 8.33 -1.75
CA ARG A 445 -18.58 8.30 -3.20
C ARG A 445 -18.48 9.73 -3.73
N THR A 446 -17.83 9.90 -4.88
CA THR A 446 -17.68 11.20 -5.54
C THR A 446 -19.00 11.86 -5.96
N ASN A 447 -20.07 11.06 -6.12
CA ASN A 447 -21.44 11.54 -6.38
C ASN A 447 -22.22 11.91 -5.11
N GLY A 448 -21.63 11.82 -3.92
CA GLY A 448 -22.27 12.13 -2.65
C GLY A 448 -23.18 11.05 -2.08
N ASP A 449 -23.27 9.87 -2.70
CA ASP A 449 -24.00 8.71 -2.16
C ASP A 449 -23.15 8.01 -1.07
N LEU A 450 -23.83 7.50 -0.02
CA LEU A 450 -23.22 6.72 1.06
C LEU A 450 -23.00 5.27 0.66
#